data_f80eea4742554b858695fe5656e0ed4e
#
_entry.id   f80eea4742554b858695fe5656e0ed4e
#
_cell.length_a   1.000
_cell.length_b   1.000
_cell.length_c   1.000
_cell.angle_alpha   90.00
_cell.angle_beta   90.00
_cell.angle_gamma   90.00
#
_symmetry.space_group_name_H-M   'P 1'
#
loop_
_entity.id
_entity.type
_entity.pdbx_description
1 polymer ?
#
loop_
_entity_poly.entity_id
_entity_poly.type
_entity_poly.pdbx_seq_one_letter_code
_entity_poly.pdbx_strand_id
1 'polypeptide(L)'
;RGQGGELDGRRYLTRETVVRSIRRRTIVRATTMRGTIHLMTARDFLRFRSCLQSGLDDVLAGILRARLAGLDMQALDQLGRAFFATPRTFDDLRHELAEAGVRDVRAAAYAIRLRVPLVQVPEDASWAWPARARFQTAASYLGREPAATDGADALVLRYLAAHGPASARAVAAWAGMRELAGALERLRPKLTVVPGPGRTELFDLPDAPRPGPDAPAPIRFVPEYDNLIVTSADERVLPRAFRRAVFLPGLR
;
A
#
# COMPACT_ATOMS: atom_id res chain seq x y z
N ARG A 1 -1.46 -19.07 -28.68
CA ARG A 1 -1.12 -17.75 -29.28
C ARG A 1 -2.27 -16.81 -28.94
N GLY A 2 -2.24 -16.17 -27.74
CA GLY A 2 -3.19 -15.15 -27.34
C GLY A 2 -2.62 -13.79 -27.70
N GLN A 3 -3.08 -13.20 -28.77
CA GLN A 3 -2.86 -11.80 -29.07
C GLN A 3 -3.59 -10.99 -28.00
N GLY A 4 -2.89 -10.13 -27.26
CA GLY A 4 -3.51 -9.16 -26.36
C GLY A 4 -4.45 -8.27 -27.17
N GLY A 5 -5.76 -8.37 -26.91
CA GLY A 5 -6.76 -7.59 -27.61
C GLY A 5 -6.54 -6.10 -27.33
N GLU A 6 -6.35 -5.34 -28.36
CA GLU A 6 -6.44 -3.89 -28.35
C GLU A 6 -7.92 -3.55 -28.56
N LEU A 7 -8.62 -3.15 -27.52
CA LEU A 7 -9.89 -2.49 -27.62
C LEU A 7 -9.63 -1.03 -27.22
N ASP A 8 -9.90 -0.12 -28.13
CA ASP A 8 -9.84 1.33 -27.89
C ASP A 8 -8.43 1.90 -27.56
N GLY A 9 -7.37 1.38 -28.21
CA GLY A 9 -5.99 1.87 -28.03
C GLY A 9 -5.37 1.59 -26.65
N ARG A 10 -6.03 0.84 -25.78
CA ARG A 10 -5.55 0.47 -24.44
C ARG A 10 -4.96 -0.93 -24.45
N ARG A 11 -3.71 -1.07 -24.04
CA ARG A 11 -3.10 -2.39 -23.79
C ARG A 11 -3.66 -2.98 -22.51
N TYR A 12 -4.48 -4.02 -22.61
CA TYR A 12 -4.93 -4.78 -21.45
C TYR A 12 -3.79 -5.67 -20.92
N LEU A 13 -3.60 -5.65 -19.61
CA LEU A 13 -2.70 -6.57 -18.94
C LEU A 13 -3.33 -7.96 -18.96
N THR A 14 -2.72 -8.89 -19.66
CA THR A 14 -3.13 -10.30 -19.61
C THR A 14 -2.56 -10.96 -18.34
N ARG A 15 -3.19 -12.06 -17.91
CA ARG A 15 -2.69 -12.87 -16.79
C ARG A 15 -1.23 -13.29 -17.03
N GLU A 16 -0.92 -13.74 -18.23
CA GLU A 16 0.44 -14.18 -18.63
C GLU A 16 1.45 -13.05 -18.50
N THR A 17 1.06 -11.83 -18.88
CA THR A 17 1.92 -10.64 -18.75
C THR A 17 2.19 -10.33 -17.27
N VAL A 18 1.17 -10.41 -16.41
CA VAL A 18 1.32 -10.19 -14.97
C VAL A 18 2.21 -11.27 -14.35
N VAL A 19 1.94 -12.55 -14.60
CA VAL A 19 2.73 -13.67 -14.08
C VAL A 19 4.18 -13.58 -14.54
N ARG A 20 4.42 -13.22 -15.80
CA ARG A 20 5.77 -12.99 -16.35
C ARG A 20 6.48 -11.85 -15.61
N SER A 21 5.78 -10.77 -15.34
CA SER A 21 6.33 -9.61 -14.61
C SER A 21 6.68 -9.96 -13.17
N ILE A 22 5.87 -10.80 -12.52
CA ILE A 22 6.14 -11.32 -11.17
C ILE A 22 7.40 -12.19 -11.20
N ARG A 23 7.49 -13.15 -12.12
CA ARG A 23 8.68 -14.03 -12.28
C ARG A 23 9.95 -13.23 -12.58
N ARG A 24 9.85 -12.13 -13.32
CA ARG A 24 10.95 -11.20 -13.59
C ARG A 24 11.24 -10.24 -12.44
N ARG A 25 10.54 -10.35 -11.33
CA ARG A 25 10.65 -9.46 -10.16
C ARG A 25 10.42 -7.98 -10.46
N THR A 26 9.72 -7.65 -11.55
CA THR A 26 9.33 -6.27 -11.89
C THR A 26 8.04 -5.85 -11.19
N ILE A 27 7.26 -6.83 -10.72
CA ILE A 27 6.09 -6.66 -9.84
C ILE A 27 6.33 -7.47 -8.58
N VAL A 28 6.01 -6.87 -7.43
CA VAL A 28 6.09 -7.49 -6.11
C VAL A 28 4.75 -7.43 -5.40
N ARG A 29 4.52 -8.37 -4.49
CA ARG A 29 3.40 -8.38 -3.56
C ARG A 29 3.96 -8.22 -2.15
N ALA A 30 3.54 -7.17 -1.44
CA ALA A 30 4.14 -6.80 -0.16
C ALA A 30 3.14 -6.11 0.76
N THR A 31 3.39 -6.15 2.07
CA THR A 31 2.66 -5.33 3.03
C THR A 31 3.18 -3.89 2.94
N THR A 32 2.27 -2.95 2.64
CA THR A 32 2.59 -1.54 2.45
C THR A 32 1.53 -0.64 3.10
N MET A 33 0.92 0.28 2.38
CA MET A 33 -0.02 1.26 2.93
C MET A 33 -1.06 0.63 3.87
N ARG A 34 -1.32 1.28 5.00
CA ARG A 34 -2.32 0.86 6.01
C ARG A 34 -2.11 -0.55 6.57
N GLY A 35 -0.90 -1.14 6.42
CA GLY A 35 -0.59 -2.50 6.85
C GLY A 35 -1.24 -3.60 6.01
N THR A 36 -1.76 -3.29 4.83
CA THR A 36 -2.40 -4.25 3.92
C THR A 36 -1.47 -4.69 2.78
N ILE A 37 -1.81 -5.83 2.16
CA ILE A 37 -1.02 -6.39 1.06
C ILE A 37 -1.37 -5.67 -0.24
N HIS A 38 -0.35 -5.21 -0.96
CA HIS A 38 -0.50 -4.58 -2.27
C HIS A 38 0.36 -5.26 -3.32
N LEU A 39 -0.14 -5.24 -4.55
CA LEU A 39 0.61 -5.56 -5.75
C LEU A 39 1.10 -4.24 -6.38
N MET A 40 2.40 -4.10 -6.59
CA MET A 40 3.00 -2.89 -7.14
C MET A 40 4.25 -3.19 -7.93
N THR A 41 4.73 -2.22 -8.71
CA THR A 41 6.03 -2.38 -9.36
C THR A 41 7.15 -2.45 -8.31
N ALA A 42 8.18 -3.23 -8.57
CA ALA A 42 9.36 -3.31 -7.69
C ALA A 42 10.01 -1.91 -7.52
N ARG A 43 10.00 -1.09 -8.58
CA ARG A 43 10.49 0.29 -8.55
C ARG A 43 9.70 1.14 -7.55
N ASP A 44 8.37 1.07 -7.58
CA ASP A 44 7.52 1.84 -6.67
C ASP A 44 7.63 1.33 -5.24
N PHE A 45 7.73 0.00 -5.05
CA PHE A 45 8.00 -0.57 -3.74
C PHE A 45 9.30 -0.04 -3.14
N LEU A 46 10.40 -0.11 -3.89
CA LEU A 46 11.70 0.40 -3.45
C LEU A 46 11.70 1.91 -3.17
N ARG A 47 10.90 2.67 -3.91
CA ARG A 47 10.77 4.12 -3.72
C ARG A 47 9.92 4.51 -2.52
N PHE A 48 8.81 3.78 -2.29
CA PHE A 48 7.81 4.20 -1.33
C PHE A 48 7.90 3.50 0.02
N ARG A 49 8.47 2.28 0.09
CA ARG A 49 8.40 1.46 1.30
C ARG A 49 8.98 2.14 2.54
N SER A 50 10.06 2.89 2.41
CA SER A 50 10.66 3.59 3.56
C SER A 50 9.79 4.75 4.06
N CYS A 51 9.22 5.56 3.17
CA CYS A 51 8.36 6.67 3.59
C CYS A 51 7.04 6.19 4.21
N LEU A 52 6.59 4.97 3.88
CA LEU A 52 5.39 4.37 4.48
C LEU A 52 5.61 3.85 5.90
N GLN A 53 6.85 3.83 6.42
CA GLN A 53 7.14 3.21 7.72
C GLN A 53 6.41 3.88 8.88
N SER A 54 6.31 5.21 8.90
CA SER A 54 5.57 5.94 9.94
C SER A 54 4.10 5.50 10.03
N GLY A 55 3.43 5.38 8.89
CA GLY A 55 2.06 4.88 8.84
C GLY A 55 1.93 3.41 9.25
N LEU A 56 2.93 2.57 8.97
CA LEU A 56 2.97 1.19 9.44
C LEU A 56 3.22 1.09 10.94
N ASP A 57 4.03 1.98 11.50
CA ASP A 57 4.25 2.07 12.95
C ASP A 57 2.97 2.55 13.67
N ASP A 58 2.22 3.49 13.09
CA ASP A 58 0.88 3.89 13.59
C ASP A 58 -0.10 2.71 13.59
N VAL A 59 -0.13 1.92 12.52
CA VAL A 59 -0.95 0.69 12.44
C VAL A 59 -0.55 -0.30 13.51
N LEU A 60 0.75 -0.54 13.67
CA LEU A 60 1.30 -1.45 14.68
C LEU A 60 0.91 -1.01 16.09
N ALA A 61 1.13 0.27 16.41
CA ALA A 61 0.74 0.85 17.69
C ALA A 61 -0.77 0.79 17.93
N GLY A 62 -1.58 1.03 16.89
CA GLY A 62 -3.05 0.97 16.97
C GLY A 62 -3.59 -0.44 17.28
N ILE A 63 -3.00 -1.47 16.68
CA ILE A 63 -3.46 -2.86 16.82
C ILE A 63 -2.92 -3.52 18.10
N LEU A 64 -1.63 -3.32 18.40
CA LEU A 64 -0.95 -4.10 19.44
C LEU A 64 -0.74 -3.35 20.75
N ARG A 65 -0.71 -1.98 20.73
CA ARG A 65 -0.58 -1.13 21.93
C ARG A 65 0.27 -1.76 23.08
N ALA A 66 -0.41 -2.14 24.17
CA ALA A 66 0.24 -2.73 25.35
C ALA A 66 1.01 -4.03 25.06
N ARG A 67 0.67 -4.77 23.99
CA ARG A 67 1.37 -5.99 23.61
C ARG A 67 2.77 -5.76 23.05
N LEU A 68 3.10 -4.53 22.64
CA LEU A 68 4.43 -4.12 22.23
C LEU A 68 5.34 -3.80 23.42
N ALA A 69 4.74 -3.58 24.61
CA ALA A 69 5.51 -3.26 25.81
C ALA A 69 6.44 -4.43 26.17
N GLY A 70 7.71 -4.12 26.33
CA GLY A 70 8.75 -5.13 26.65
C GLY A 70 9.29 -5.90 25.45
N LEU A 71 8.88 -5.59 24.21
CA LEU A 71 9.53 -6.07 23.00
C LEU A 71 10.67 -5.14 22.59
N ASP A 72 11.85 -5.69 22.40
CA ASP A 72 12.98 -4.96 21.81
C ASP A 72 12.77 -4.91 20.28
N MET A 73 12.26 -3.77 19.81
CA MET A 73 11.93 -3.57 18.41
C MET A 73 13.17 -3.61 17.51
N GLN A 74 14.33 -3.19 18.02
CA GLN A 74 15.58 -3.22 17.26
C GLN A 74 16.08 -4.67 17.09
N ALA A 75 16.04 -5.45 18.17
CA ALA A 75 16.37 -6.87 18.11
C ALA A 75 15.42 -7.63 17.18
N LEU A 76 14.12 -7.33 17.20
CA LEU A 76 13.14 -7.92 16.29
C LEU A 76 13.40 -7.56 14.82
N ASP A 77 13.78 -6.32 14.53
CA ASP A 77 14.14 -5.88 13.18
C ASP A 77 15.37 -6.64 12.66
N GLN A 78 16.40 -6.81 13.49
CA GLN A 78 17.60 -7.56 13.15
C GLN A 78 17.30 -9.05 12.94
N LEU A 79 16.57 -9.67 13.86
CA LEU A 79 16.14 -11.06 13.74
C LEU A 79 15.31 -11.27 12.47
N GLY A 80 14.33 -10.42 12.22
CA GLY A 80 13.47 -10.52 11.05
C GLY A 80 14.25 -10.38 9.72
N ARG A 81 15.22 -9.47 9.67
CA ARG A 81 16.11 -9.31 8.51
C ARG A 81 16.97 -10.55 8.28
N ALA A 82 17.56 -11.09 9.33
CA ALA A 82 18.38 -12.31 9.24
C ALA A 82 17.53 -13.53 8.86
N PHE A 83 16.37 -13.71 9.50
CA PHE A 83 15.47 -14.83 9.26
C PHE A 83 14.93 -14.86 7.83
N PHE A 84 14.47 -13.72 7.32
CA PHE A 84 13.95 -13.57 5.96
C PHE A 84 15.02 -13.24 4.90
N ALA A 85 16.30 -13.41 5.20
CA ALA A 85 17.35 -13.35 4.18
C ALA A 85 17.17 -14.45 3.11
N THR A 86 16.55 -15.58 3.49
CA THR A 86 16.09 -16.65 2.60
C THR A 86 14.56 -16.77 2.65
N PRO A 87 13.93 -17.39 1.61
CA PRO A 87 12.46 -17.55 1.61
C PRO A 87 11.95 -18.40 2.76
N ARG A 88 11.17 -17.81 3.66
CA ARG A 88 10.57 -18.43 4.85
C ARG A 88 9.11 -18.06 5.01
N THR A 89 8.35 -18.86 5.76
CA THR A 89 6.97 -18.54 6.13
C THR A 89 6.90 -17.80 7.47
N PHE A 90 5.76 -17.17 7.76
CA PHE A 90 5.51 -16.63 9.09
C PHE A 90 5.19 -17.72 10.14
N ASP A 91 4.85 -18.94 9.70
CA ASP A 91 4.72 -20.08 10.61
C ASP A 91 6.10 -20.47 11.14
N ASP A 92 7.10 -20.57 10.26
CA ASP A 92 8.49 -20.83 10.63
C ASP A 92 9.03 -19.75 11.59
N LEU A 93 8.74 -18.46 11.29
CA LEU A 93 9.15 -17.36 12.17
C LEU A 93 8.53 -17.48 13.56
N ARG A 94 7.24 -17.84 13.66
CA ARG A 94 6.59 -17.98 14.96
C ARG A 94 7.23 -19.11 15.79
N HIS A 95 7.65 -20.17 15.15
CA HIS A 95 8.37 -21.26 15.80
C HIS A 95 9.72 -20.78 16.34
N GLU A 96 10.52 -20.14 15.52
CA GLU A 96 11.80 -19.53 15.89
C GLU A 96 11.69 -18.55 17.07
N LEU A 97 10.68 -17.66 17.02
CA LEU A 97 10.42 -16.72 18.12
C LEU A 97 10.03 -17.40 19.43
N ALA A 98 9.30 -18.52 19.34
CA ALA A 98 8.92 -19.30 20.51
C ALA A 98 10.13 -20.00 21.13
N GLU A 99 11.01 -20.59 20.32
CA GLU A 99 12.27 -21.22 20.76
C GLU A 99 13.23 -20.19 21.38
N ALA A 100 13.24 -18.96 20.85
CA ALA A 100 13.99 -17.84 21.43
C ALA A 100 13.38 -17.27 22.72
N GLY A 101 12.27 -17.85 23.23
CA GLY A 101 11.64 -17.43 24.47
C GLY A 101 10.86 -16.11 24.40
N VAL A 102 10.49 -15.65 23.20
CA VAL A 102 9.71 -14.42 23.02
C VAL A 102 8.30 -14.61 23.59
N ARG A 103 7.95 -13.81 24.59
CA ARG A 103 6.70 -13.97 25.35
C ARG A 103 5.44 -13.79 24.50
N ASP A 104 5.40 -12.81 23.63
CA ASP A 104 4.27 -12.59 22.70
C ASP A 104 4.72 -12.79 21.26
N VAL A 105 4.81 -14.04 20.85
CA VAL A 105 5.22 -14.47 19.51
C VAL A 105 4.35 -13.84 18.40
N ARG A 106 3.04 -13.71 18.64
CA ARG A 106 2.14 -13.13 17.61
C ARG A 106 2.39 -11.64 17.42
N ALA A 107 2.59 -10.90 18.51
CA ALA A 107 2.90 -9.48 18.45
C ALA A 107 4.27 -9.24 17.79
N ALA A 108 5.29 -10.02 18.18
CA ALA A 108 6.63 -9.95 17.59
C ALA A 108 6.63 -10.26 16.09
N ALA A 109 5.97 -11.35 15.68
CA ALA A 109 5.86 -11.69 14.26
C ALA A 109 5.12 -10.62 13.45
N TYR A 110 4.07 -10.00 14.02
CA TYR A 110 3.34 -8.91 13.37
C TYR A 110 4.18 -7.63 13.29
N ALA A 111 4.97 -7.32 14.33
CA ALA A 111 5.92 -6.22 14.32
C ALA A 111 6.96 -6.40 13.20
N ILE A 112 7.58 -7.57 13.10
CA ILE A 112 8.53 -7.89 12.01
C ILE A 112 7.86 -7.72 10.65
N ARG A 113 6.61 -8.17 10.48
CA ARG A 113 5.88 -8.04 9.21
C ARG A 113 5.70 -6.59 8.75
N LEU A 114 5.47 -5.66 9.68
CA LEU A 114 5.24 -4.25 9.36
C LEU A 114 6.54 -3.44 9.27
N ARG A 115 7.57 -3.84 10.02
CA ARG A 115 8.80 -3.06 10.12
C ARG A 115 9.87 -3.50 9.12
N VAL A 116 10.02 -4.80 8.89
CA VAL A 116 10.99 -5.31 7.91
C VAL A 116 10.41 -5.19 6.49
N PRO A 117 11.12 -4.62 5.52
CA PRO A 117 10.69 -4.58 4.12
C PRO A 117 10.68 -5.96 3.49
N LEU A 118 9.55 -6.67 3.60
CA LEU A 118 9.36 -8.01 3.10
C LEU A 118 8.55 -8.01 1.80
N VAL A 119 8.90 -8.91 0.89
CA VAL A 119 8.12 -9.24 -0.30
C VAL A 119 7.71 -10.70 -0.26
N GLN A 120 6.54 -11.02 -0.81
CA GLN A 120 6.12 -12.41 -0.98
C GLN A 120 6.87 -13.02 -2.17
N VAL A 121 7.49 -14.17 -1.93
CA VAL A 121 8.17 -14.92 -2.97
C VAL A 121 7.13 -15.67 -3.80
N PRO A 122 7.09 -15.50 -5.13
CA PRO A 122 6.17 -16.23 -5.98
C PRO A 122 6.55 -17.71 -6.06
N GLU A 123 5.52 -18.54 -6.14
CA GLU A 123 5.66 -19.97 -6.39
C GLU A 123 4.89 -20.35 -7.67
N ASP A 124 5.02 -21.60 -8.12
CA ASP A 124 4.32 -22.08 -9.31
C ASP A 124 2.86 -22.42 -9.02
N ALA A 125 2.13 -21.44 -8.49
CA ALA A 125 0.70 -21.50 -8.21
C ALA A 125 -0.10 -20.79 -9.30
N SER A 126 -1.43 -20.97 -9.33
CA SER A 126 -2.30 -20.42 -10.37
C SER A 126 -2.22 -18.88 -10.51
N TRP A 127 -1.90 -18.18 -9.42
CA TRP A 127 -1.69 -16.72 -9.37
C TRP A 127 -0.34 -16.33 -8.80
N ALA A 128 0.69 -17.19 -8.93
CA ALA A 128 2.05 -17.01 -8.45
C ALA A 128 2.22 -16.94 -6.92
N TRP A 129 1.16 -16.90 -6.12
CA TRP A 129 1.26 -16.88 -4.66
C TRP A 129 0.34 -17.91 -4.01
N PRO A 130 0.90 -18.85 -3.21
CA PRO A 130 0.12 -19.83 -2.46
C PRO A 130 -0.54 -19.18 -1.22
N ALA A 131 -1.50 -19.89 -0.62
CA ALA A 131 -2.14 -19.47 0.62
C ALA A 131 -1.12 -19.32 1.77
N ARG A 132 -0.11 -20.20 1.84
CA ARG A 132 1.04 -20.11 2.75
C ARG A 132 2.22 -19.47 2.02
N ALA A 133 2.16 -18.16 1.85
CA ALA A 133 3.21 -17.44 1.16
C ALA A 133 4.53 -17.47 1.95
N ARG A 134 5.64 -17.66 1.23
CA ARG A 134 6.98 -17.38 1.72
C ARG A 134 7.30 -15.91 1.53
N PHE A 135 8.12 -15.39 2.41
CA PHE A 135 8.57 -14.01 2.40
C PHE A 135 10.07 -13.95 2.37
N GLN A 136 10.60 -12.90 1.78
CA GLN A 136 12.02 -12.61 1.76
C GLN A 136 12.22 -11.10 1.90
N THR A 137 13.35 -10.66 2.46
CA THR A 137 13.68 -9.24 2.51
C THR A 137 13.81 -8.65 1.11
N ALA A 138 13.45 -7.40 0.94
CA ALA A 138 13.62 -6.70 -0.33
C ALA A 138 15.09 -6.72 -0.79
N ALA A 139 16.02 -6.52 0.13
CA ALA A 139 17.45 -6.58 -0.15
C ALA A 139 17.86 -7.91 -0.81
N SER A 140 17.46 -9.03 -0.20
CA SER A 140 17.82 -10.36 -0.73
C SER A 140 17.04 -10.73 -2.00
N TYR A 141 15.76 -10.31 -2.09
CA TYR A 141 14.91 -10.68 -3.23
C TYR A 141 15.15 -9.81 -4.46
N LEU A 142 15.27 -8.48 -4.26
CA LEU A 142 15.43 -7.50 -5.35
C LEU A 142 16.89 -7.06 -5.53
N GLY A 143 17.81 -7.47 -4.63
CA GLY A 143 19.21 -7.05 -4.62
C GLY A 143 19.40 -5.58 -4.18
N ARG A 144 18.38 -4.94 -3.61
CA ARG A 144 18.38 -3.51 -3.22
C ARG A 144 17.49 -3.27 -2.02
N GLU A 145 17.93 -2.38 -1.12
CA GLU A 145 17.08 -1.84 -0.04
C GLU A 145 16.15 -0.74 -0.57
N PRO A 146 14.97 -0.55 0.06
CA PRO A 146 14.14 0.60 -0.21
C PRO A 146 14.88 1.92 0.04
N ALA A 147 14.69 2.89 -0.86
CA ALA A 147 15.32 4.20 -0.77
C ALA A 147 14.80 4.98 0.46
N ALA A 148 15.70 5.74 1.11
CA ALA A 148 15.35 6.54 2.28
C ALA A 148 14.74 7.91 1.95
N THR A 149 14.73 8.35 0.69
CA THR A 149 14.44 9.73 0.29
C THR A 149 13.22 9.86 -0.65
N ASP A 150 12.65 11.06 -0.71
CA ASP A 150 11.64 11.62 -1.63
C ASP A 150 10.35 10.81 -1.90
N GLY A 151 10.19 9.66 -1.29
CA GLY A 151 9.03 8.80 -1.52
C GLY A 151 7.68 9.47 -1.27
N ALA A 152 7.60 10.34 -0.27
CA ALA A 152 6.35 10.99 0.12
C ALA A 152 5.82 11.94 -0.96
N ASP A 153 6.67 12.79 -1.51
CA ASP A 153 6.29 13.73 -2.57
C ASP A 153 5.84 12.98 -3.84
N ALA A 154 6.59 11.95 -4.21
CA ALA A 154 6.23 11.11 -5.35
C ALA A 154 4.94 10.30 -5.12
N LEU A 155 4.69 9.87 -3.89
CA LEU A 155 3.45 9.16 -3.53
C LEU A 155 2.23 10.10 -3.65
N VAL A 156 2.35 11.35 -3.20
CA VAL A 156 1.32 12.39 -3.36
C VAL A 156 1.02 12.63 -4.84
N LEU A 157 2.05 12.88 -5.66
CA LEU A 157 1.86 13.08 -7.09
C LEU A 157 1.21 11.88 -7.78
N ARG A 158 1.58 10.66 -7.39
CA ARG A 158 0.97 9.43 -7.89
C ARG A 158 -0.51 9.32 -7.50
N TYR A 159 -0.86 9.70 -6.27
CA TYR A 159 -2.24 9.72 -5.82
C TYR A 159 -3.07 10.75 -6.60
N LEU A 160 -2.57 11.98 -6.73
CA LEU A 160 -3.27 13.03 -7.47
C LEU A 160 -3.47 12.67 -8.94
N ALA A 161 -2.49 12.03 -9.58
CA ALA A 161 -2.62 11.55 -10.96
C ALA A 161 -3.75 10.51 -11.16
N ALA A 162 -4.11 9.78 -10.10
CA ALA A 162 -5.14 8.75 -10.17
C ALA A 162 -6.50 9.19 -9.60
N HIS A 163 -6.51 10.10 -8.63
CA HIS A 163 -7.67 10.42 -7.81
C HIS A 163 -7.88 11.92 -7.59
N GLY A 164 -7.07 12.78 -8.22
CA GLY A 164 -7.24 14.23 -8.12
C GLY A 164 -8.52 14.74 -8.78
N PRO A 165 -9.00 15.93 -8.38
CA PRO A 165 -8.52 16.76 -7.30
C PRO A 165 -8.90 16.23 -5.91
N ALA A 166 -8.01 16.34 -4.93
CA ALA A 166 -8.20 15.75 -3.61
C ALA A 166 -7.71 16.66 -2.47
N SER A 167 -8.34 16.54 -1.29
CA SER A 167 -7.91 17.23 -0.08
C SER A 167 -6.70 16.53 0.57
N ALA A 168 -5.95 17.27 1.39
CA ALA A 168 -4.86 16.71 2.20
C ALA A 168 -5.34 15.54 3.08
N ARG A 169 -6.56 15.64 3.62
CA ARG A 169 -7.20 14.58 4.39
C ARG A 169 -7.42 13.30 3.56
N ALA A 170 -7.86 13.45 2.30
CA ALA A 170 -8.09 12.30 1.43
C ALA A 170 -6.78 11.59 1.08
N VAL A 171 -5.73 12.35 0.76
CA VAL A 171 -4.38 11.81 0.51
C VAL A 171 -3.85 11.06 1.73
N ALA A 172 -3.92 11.66 2.91
CA ALA A 172 -3.46 11.07 4.16
C ALA A 172 -4.24 9.78 4.51
N ALA A 173 -5.56 9.79 4.37
CA ALA A 173 -6.42 8.63 4.63
C ALA A 173 -6.11 7.46 3.67
N TRP A 174 -5.89 7.76 2.38
CA TRP A 174 -5.55 6.74 1.40
C TRP A 174 -4.22 6.04 1.70
N ALA A 175 -3.19 6.80 2.06
CA ALA A 175 -1.88 6.23 2.37
C ALA A 175 -1.79 5.66 3.81
N GLY A 176 -2.68 6.09 4.71
CA GLY A 176 -2.56 5.82 6.15
C GLY A 176 -1.43 6.62 6.80
N MET A 177 -1.13 7.82 6.31
CA MET A 177 0.00 8.64 6.74
C MET A 177 -0.42 10.10 6.92
N ARG A 178 -0.33 10.62 8.14
CA ARG A 178 -0.68 12.03 8.43
C ARG A 178 0.36 13.01 7.89
N GLU A 179 1.60 12.61 7.81
CA GLU A 179 2.74 13.43 7.38
C GLU A 179 2.66 13.85 5.90
N LEU A 180 1.79 13.22 5.11
CA LEU A 180 1.61 13.61 3.71
C LEU A 180 1.03 15.04 3.54
N ALA A 181 0.42 15.61 4.57
CA ALA A 181 0.05 17.03 4.55
C ALA A 181 1.27 17.94 4.34
N GLY A 182 2.39 17.65 4.98
CA GLY A 182 3.65 18.38 4.78
C GLY A 182 4.23 18.22 3.36
N ALA A 183 4.07 17.03 2.77
CA ALA A 183 4.46 16.81 1.37
C ALA A 183 3.60 17.63 0.39
N LEU A 184 2.30 17.73 0.62
CA LEU A 184 1.40 18.57 -0.17
C LEU A 184 1.78 20.06 -0.10
N GLU A 185 2.12 20.57 1.09
CA GLU A 185 2.55 21.96 1.23
C GLU A 185 3.86 22.24 0.51
N ARG A 186 4.83 21.34 0.53
CA ARG A 186 6.06 21.47 -0.28
C ARG A 186 5.79 21.45 -1.78
N LEU A 187 4.80 20.67 -2.19
CA LEU A 187 4.40 20.53 -3.60
C LEU A 187 3.47 21.64 -4.07
N ARG A 188 2.84 22.40 -3.16
CA ARG A 188 1.86 23.47 -3.47
C ARG A 188 2.25 24.36 -4.66
N PRO A 189 3.50 24.85 -4.77
CA PRO A 189 3.90 25.68 -5.91
C PRO A 189 3.84 25.00 -7.29
N LYS A 190 3.78 23.66 -7.29
CA LYS A 190 3.73 22.81 -8.50
C LYS A 190 2.34 22.22 -8.74
N LEU A 191 1.38 22.52 -7.90
CA LEU A 191 0.03 21.96 -7.95
C LEU A 191 -1.00 23.04 -8.30
N THR A 192 -2.09 22.63 -8.90
CA THR A 192 -3.29 23.46 -9.01
C THR A 192 -4.08 23.30 -7.73
N VAL A 193 -4.44 24.43 -7.10
CA VAL A 193 -5.28 24.44 -5.90
C VAL A 193 -6.63 25.02 -6.29
N VAL A 194 -7.70 24.27 -6.01
CA VAL A 194 -9.07 24.69 -6.29
C VAL A 194 -9.91 24.64 -5.01
N PRO A 195 -10.94 25.51 -4.88
CA PRO A 195 -11.84 25.46 -3.74
C PRO A 195 -12.65 24.15 -3.75
N GLY A 196 -12.74 23.52 -2.59
CA GLY A 196 -13.59 22.37 -2.32
C GLY A 196 -14.80 22.74 -1.45
N PRO A 197 -15.57 21.77 -0.97
CA PRO A 197 -16.71 22.00 -0.10
C PRO A 197 -16.29 22.71 1.21
N GLY A 198 -17.07 23.72 1.61
CA GLY A 198 -16.78 24.52 2.80
C GLY A 198 -15.51 25.35 2.64
N ARG A 199 -14.55 25.19 3.56
CA ARG A 199 -13.23 25.85 3.51
C ARG A 199 -12.10 24.89 3.09
N THR A 200 -12.43 23.76 2.47
CA THR A 200 -11.46 22.76 2.09
C THR A 200 -10.76 23.16 0.79
N GLU A 201 -9.45 23.08 0.74
CA GLU A 201 -8.68 23.14 -0.50
C GLU A 201 -8.54 21.77 -1.12
N LEU A 202 -8.60 21.70 -2.44
CA LEU A 202 -8.34 20.52 -3.21
C LEU A 202 -7.11 20.75 -4.09
N PHE A 203 -6.22 19.79 -4.07
CA PHE A 203 -4.98 19.79 -4.83
C PHE A 203 -5.10 18.89 -6.04
N ASP A 204 -4.53 19.32 -7.16
CA ASP A 204 -4.52 18.56 -8.40
C ASP A 204 -3.23 18.80 -9.19
N LEU A 205 -2.94 17.92 -10.14
CA LEU A 205 -1.86 18.18 -11.10
C LEU A 205 -2.28 19.28 -12.07
N PRO A 206 -1.35 20.14 -12.51
CA PRO A 206 -1.65 21.19 -13.49
C PRO A 206 -2.31 20.67 -14.77
N ASP A 207 -1.78 19.55 -15.29
CA ASP A 207 -2.22 18.93 -16.54
C ASP A 207 -3.25 17.79 -16.33
N ALA A 208 -3.88 17.69 -15.14
CA ALA A 208 -4.90 16.68 -14.90
C ALA A 208 -6.12 16.89 -15.80
N PRO A 209 -6.72 15.83 -16.35
CA PRO A 209 -7.95 15.96 -17.12
C PRO A 209 -9.09 16.46 -16.23
N ARG A 210 -9.76 17.54 -16.68
CA ARG A 210 -10.93 18.12 -16.00
C ARG A 210 -12.11 18.10 -16.97
N PRO A 211 -12.79 16.95 -17.10
CA PRO A 211 -13.94 16.83 -17.98
C PRO A 211 -15.05 17.79 -17.54
N GLY A 212 -15.79 18.32 -18.52
CA GLY A 212 -16.95 19.17 -18.24
C GLY A 212 -18.09 18.41 -17.53
N PRO A 213 -19.11 19.14 -17.05
CA PRO A 213 -20.23 18.55 -16.30
C PRO A 213 -21.02 17.52 -17.11
N ASP A 214 -21.02 17.64 -18.44
CA ASP A 214 -21.74 16.74 -19.35
C ASP A 214 -20.92 15.53 -19.79
N ALA A 215 -19.72 15.33 -19.21
CA ALA A 215 -18.89 14.19 -19.57
C ALA A 215 -19.61 12.87 -19.22
N PRO A 216 -19.60 11.86 -20.11
CA PRO A 216 -20.24 10.59 -19.84
C PRO A 216 -19.68 9.92 -18.58
N ALA A 217 -20.55 9.65 -17.61
CA ALA A 217 -20.22 8.96 -16.37
C ALA A 217 -21.00 7.63 -16.27
N PRO A 218 -20.62 6.60 -17.03
CA PRO A 218 -21.34 5.34 -16.99
C PRO A 218 -21.24 4.65 -15.64
N ILE A 219 -22.28 3.93 -15.25
CA ILE A 219 -22.28 3.13 -14.01
C ILE A 219 -21.10 2.17 -14.02
N ARG A 220 -20.37 2.13 -12.90
CA ARG A 220 -19.24 1.24 -12.68
C ARG A 220 -19.47 0.42 -11.42
N PHE A 221 -19.33 -0.89 -11.53
CA PHE A 221 -19.24 -1.78 -10.38
C PHE A 221 -17.78 -1.87 -9.97
N VAL A 222 -17.49 -1.53 -8.71
CA VAL A 222 -16.15 -1.62 -8.14
C VAL A 222 -16.07 -2.83 -7.21
N PRO A 223 -14.87 -3.46 -7.05
CA PRO A 223 -14.70 -4.59 -6.15
C PRO A 223 -14.86 -4.18 -4.67
N GLU A 224 -15.12 -5.15 -3.79
CA GLU A 224 -15.40 -4.96 -2.37
C GLU A 224 -14.36 -4.09 -1.64
N TYR A 225 -13.09 -4.24 -1.97
CA TYR A 225 -11.98 -3.50 -1.35
C TYR A 225 -11.38 -2.44 -2.28
N ASP A 226 -12.18 -1.88 -3.18
CA ASP A 226 -11.68 -0.80 -4.03
C ASP A 226 -11.23 0.41 -3.21
N ASN A 227 -10.05 0.92 -3.49
CA ASN A 227 -9.45 2.02 -2.75
C ASN A 227 -10.29 3.31 -2.83
N LEU A 228 -11.00 3.52 -3.94
CA LEU A 228 -11.89 4.68 -4.09
C LEU A 228 -12.98 4.71 -3.02
N ILE A 229 -13.51 3.54 -2.64
CA ILE A 229 -14.58 3.40 -1.66
C ILE A 229 -14.01 3.27 -0.24
N VAL A 230 -13.08 2.33 -0.03
CA VAL A 230 -12.59 1.96 1.31
C VAL A 230 -11.81 3.09 1.97
N THR A 231 -11.06 3.86 1.20
CA THR A 231 -10.19 4.93 1.74
C THR A 231 -10.72 6.33 1.51
N SER A 232 -11.87 6.48 0.82
CA SER A 232 -12.40 7.82 0.55
C SER A 232 -12.83 8.52 1.83
N ALA A 233 -12.18 9.63 2.12
CA ALA A 233 -12.64 10.61 3.09
C ALA A 233 -13.53 11.69 2.44
N ASP A 234 -13.76 11.59 1.14
CA ASP A 234 -14.49 12.57 0.32
C ASP A 234 -15.95 12.16 0.17
N GLU A 235 -16.84 13.01 0.67
CA GLU A 235 -18.29 12.78 0.62
C GLU A 235 -18.85 12.87 -0.81
N ARG A 236 -18.12 13.45 -1.76
CA ARG A 236 -18.50 13.44 -3.19
C ARG A 236 -18.41 12.04 -3.77
N VAL A 237 -17.48 11.19 -3.27
CA VAL A 237 -17.32 9.80 -3.69
C VAL A 237 -18.29 8.89 -2.94
N LEU A 238 -18.40 9.04 -1.62
CA LEU A 238 -19.30 8.25 -0.80
C LEU A 238 -19.95 9.13 0.27
N PRO A 239 -21.16 9.64 0.03
CA PRO A 239 -21.91 10.44 1.00
C PRO A 239 -22.14 9.67 2.30
N ARG A 240 -22.11 10.39 3.43
CA ARG A 240 -22.28 9.79 4.78
C ARG A 240 -23.53 8.94 4.91
N ALA A 241 -24.62 9.37 4.28
CA ALA A 241 -25.89 8.66 4.32
C ALA A 241 -25.79 7.21 3.81
N PHE A 242 -24.91 6.96 2.84
CA PHE A 242 -24.75 5.64 2.23
C PHE A 242 -23.67 4.77 2.87
N ARG A 243 -22.83 5.34 3.75
CA ARG A 243 -21.70 4.58 4.35
C ARG A 243 -22.16 3.31 5.08
N ARG A 244 -23.28 3.40 5.83
CA ARG A 244 -23.80 2.24 6.56
C ARG A 244 -24.35 1.13 5.65
N ALA A 245 -24.81 1.48 4.44
CA ALA A 245 -25.27 0.51 3.47
C ALA A 245 -24.11 -0.16 2.71
N VAL A 246 -23.00 0.57 2.53
CA VAL A 246 -21.82 0.09 1.80
C VAL A 246 -20.88 -0.73 2.71
N PHE A 247 -20.70 -0.29 3.96
CA PHE A 247 -19.83 -0.98 4.91
C PHE A 247 -20.64 -1.81 5.90
N LEU A 248 -20.49 -3.13 5.83
CA LEU A 248 -21.08 -4.03 6.81
C LEU A 248 -20.44 -3.83 8.20
N PRO A 249 -21.23 -4.00 9.31
CA PRO A 249 -20.69 -3.97 10.65
C PRO A 249 -19.59 -5.03 10.82
N GLY A 250 -18.38 -4.61 11.21
CA GLY A 250 -17.21 -5.49 11.40
C GLY A 250 -16.08 -5.31 10.38
N LEU A 251 -16.31 -4.63 9.28
CA LEU A 251 -15.26 -4.23 8.31
C LEU A 251 -14.75 -2.81 8.62
N ARG A 252 -14.23 -2.60 9.82
CA ARG A 252 -13.56 -1.36 10.23
C ARG A 252 -12.06 -1.56 10.30
#